data_fbd6a1d114592aa74b52ac83fd398607
#
_entry.id   fbd6a1d114592aa74b52ac83fd398607
#
_cell.length_a   1.000
_cell.length_b   1.000
_cell.length_c   1.000
_cell.angle_alpha   90.00
_cell.angle_beta   90.00
_cell.angle_gamma   90.00
#
_symmetry.space_group_name_H-M   'P 1'
#
loop_
_entity.id
_entity.type
_entity.pdbx_description
1 polymer ?
#
loop_
_entity_poly.entity_id
_entity_poly.type
_entity_poly.pdbx_seq_one_letter_code
_entity_poly.pdbx_strand_id
1 'polypeptide(L)'
;LVPKTWLPNYGEFYEQRWFASGKDLDVTLELCGQQVSLCSRQLWACDTMPGLVVGVEVCEDLWASTPPSVALAEAGATVILNLSASDELVGKAEYRRRLVCGQSARLVCGYVYANAGEGESTTDLVFNGHDIVAENGALMAERRFATGLTVSEIDVQRLAYERRRMNTFGAPERDPMAEAHCLGVCRVSFTLEPCTTTLTRHVNPLPFVPEDGTECSEHCDEIILLAALGLKKRMEHSGAQAAVVGLSGGLDSTLAILITSVAMRLMDRPASDMIAVT
;
A
#
# COMPACT_ATOMS: atom_id res chain seq x y z
N LEU A 1 5.81 -0.11 -24.69
CA LEU A 1 5.54 1.31 -24.45
C LEU A 1 4.22 1.48 -23.68
N VAL A 2 4.20 2.38 -22.69
CA VAL A 2 2.98 2.70 -21.92
C VAL A 2 2.57 4.12 -22.22
N PRO A 3 1.41 4.33 -22.85
CA PRO A 3 0.88 5.66 -23.07
C PRO A 3 0.18 6.17 -21.81
N LYS A 4 0.19 7.48 -21.59
CA LYS A 4 -0.58 8.12 -20.52
C LYS A 4 -2.08 7.98 -20.77
N THR A 5 -2.83 7.55 -19.74
CA THR A 5 -4.27 7.30 -19.84
C THR A 5 -5.08 8.55 -19.56
N TRP A 6 -4.76 9.27 -18.49
CA TRP A 6 -5.45 10.46 -18.06
C TRP A 6 -4.61 11.71 -18.31
N LEU A 7 -5.15 12.66 -19.04
CA LEU A 7 -4.49 13.92 -19.39
C LEU A 7 -5.08 15.03 -18.52
N PRO A 8 -4.30 15.63 -17.58
CA PRO A 8 -4.79 16.76 -16.81
C PRO A 8 -5.03 17.97 -17.71
N ASN A 9 -6.20 18.59 -17.55
CA ASN A 9 -6.60 19.78 -18.29
C ASN A 9 -7.41 20.71 -17.39
N TYR A 10 -6.81 21.05 -16.25
CA TYR A 10 -7.37 21.93 -15.21
C TYR A 10 -6.23 22.61 -14.45
N GLY A 11 -6.54 23.73 -13.78
CA GLY A 11 -5.54 24.53 -13.08
C GLY A 11 -4.44 24.98 -14.03
N GLU A 12 -3.21 24.64 -13.67
CA GLU A 12 -1.99 24.92 -14.44
C GLU A 12 -1.73 23.95 -15.60
N PHE A 13 -2.51 22.88 -15.69
CA PHE A 13 -2.32 21.84 -16.71
C PHE A 13 -3.26 22.03 -17.91
N TYR A 14 -2.71 21.84 -19.12
CA TYR A 14 -3.44 21.93 -20.40
C TYR A 14 -2.97 20.88 -21.42
N GLU A 15 -2.74 19.64 -20.95
CA GLU A 15 -2.18 18.57 -21.78
C GLU A 15 -3.08 18.19 -22.96
N GLN A 16 -4.42 18.27 -22.81
CA GLN A 16 -5.35 17.96 -23.90
C GLN A 16 -5.22 18.91 -25.11
N ARG A 17 -4.55 20.03 -24.95
CA ARG A 17 -4.23 20.93 -26.07
C ARG A 17 -3.23 20.29 -27.03
N TRP A 18 -2.35 19.44 -26.53
CA TRP A 18 -1.20 18.92 -27.27
C TRP A 18 -1.23 17.42 -27.48
N PHE A 19 -1.93 16.68 -26.62
CA PHE A 19 -1.91 15.22 -26.56
C PHE A 19 -3.30 14.62 -26.59
N ALA A 20 -3.39 13.39 -27.10
CA ALA A 20 -4.57 12.54 -26.99
C ALA A 20 -4.35 11.44 -25.94
N SER A 21 -5.41 11.01 -25.29
CA SER A 21 -5.36 9.91 -24.34
C SER A 21 -4.94 8.60 -25.01
N GLY A 22 -4.06 7.87 -24.36
CA GLY A 22 -3.68 6.52 -24.77
C GLY A 22 -4.53 5.40 -24.18
N LYS A 23 -5.67 5.72 -23.54
CA LYS A 23 -6.50 4.77 -22.78
C LYS A 23 -6.90 3.53 -23.57
N ASP A 24 -7.27 3.69 -24.82
CA ASP A 24 -7.78 2.60 -25.65
C ASP A 24 -6.77 2.16 -26.72
N LEU A 25 -5.52 2.60 -26.62
CA LEU A 25 -4.47 2.18 -27.53
C LEU A 25 -4.03 0.75 -27.20
N ASP A 26 -4.03 -0.08 -28.21
CA ASP A 26 -3.46 -1.43 -28.22
C ASP A 26 -2.95 -1.70 -29.64
N VAL A 27 -1.75 -1.25 -29.92
CA VAL A 27 -1.13 -1.36 -31.23
C VAL A 27 0.32 -1.84 -31.12
N THR A 28 0.79 -2.54 -32.16
CA THR A 28 2.20 -2.88 -32.31
C THR A 28 2.83 -1.90 -33.29
N LEU A 29 3.99 -1.38 -32.91
CA LEU A 29 4.76 -0.48 -33.78
C LEU A 29 6.24 -0.89 -33.80
N GLU A 30 6.95 -0.48 -34.82
CA GLU A 30 8.38 -0.65 -34.91
C GLU A 30 9.11 0.51 -34.24
N LEU A 31 9.98 0.20 -33.27
CA LEU A 31 10.81 1.19 -32.61
C LEU A 31 12.24 0.63 -32.46
N CYS A 32 13.22 1.37 -32.97
CA CYS A 32 14.64 0.95 -32.92
C CYS A 32 14.89 -0.46 -33.46
N GLY A 33 14.21 -0.85 -34.54
CA GLY A 33 14.32 -2.17 -35.15
C GLY A 33 13.64 -3.31 -34.37
N GLN A 34 12.80 -2.98 -33.40
CA GLN A 34 12.03 -3.94 -32.60
C GLN A 34 10.53 -3.71 -32.77
N GLN A 35 9.77 -4.82 -32.80
CA GLN A 35 8.32 -4.74 -32.69
C GLN A 35 7.93 -4.58 -31.21
N VAL A 36 7.32 -3.47 -30.87
CA VAL A 36 6.95 -3.13 -29.51
C VAL A 36 5.45 -2.85 -29.37
N SER A 37 4.85 -3.36 -28.32
CA SER A 37 3.45 -3.04 -27.99
C SER A 37 3.37 -1.64 -27.37
N LEU A 38 2.39 -0.86 -27.83
CA LEU A 38 1.97 0.41 -27.23
C LEU A 38 0.58 0.20 -26.63
N CYS A 39 0.51 -0.02 -25.31
CA CYS A 39 -0.71 -0.36 -24.60
C CYS A 39 -0.63 0.14 -23.16
N SER A 40 -1.72 0.68 -22.63
CA SER A 40 -1.79 1.14 -21.22
C SER A 40 -1.92 -0.03 -20.22
N ARG A 41 -2.37 -1.20 -20.68
CA ARG A 41 -2.54 -2.41 -19.88
C ARG A 41 -1.41 -3.39 -20.16
N GLN A 42 -0.21 -3.05 -19.71
CA GLN A 42 0.98 -3.87 -19.94
C GLN A 42 1.64 -4.25 -18.62
N LEU A 43 2.04 -5.52 -18.50
CA LEU A 43 2.76 -6.09 -17.36
C LEU A 43 4.09 -6.64 -17.80
N TRP A 44 5.09 -6.47 -16.97
CA TRP A 44 6.41 -7.10 -17.11
C TRP A 44 6.59 -8.09 -15.97
N ALA A 45 6.66 -9.37 -16.32
CA ALA A 45 6.81 -10.47 -15.37
C ALA A 45 8.24 -10.99 -15.37
N CYS A 46 8.86 -11.11 -14.22
CA CYS A 46 10.19 -11.66 -14.06
C CYS A 46 10.13 -13.19 -13.98
N ASP A 47 10.77 -13.87 -14.94
CA ASP A 47 10.76 -15.33 -15.00
C ASP A 47 11.66 -15.97 -13.92
N THR A 48 12.73 -15.27 -13.51
CA THR A 48 13.68 -15.74 -12.50
C THR A 48 13.31 -15.34 -11.07
N MET A 49 12.37 -14.44 -10.91
CA MET A 49 11.83 -14.00 -9.61
C MET A 49 10.31 -14.05 -9.64
N PRO A 50 9.70 -15.24 -9.49
CA PRO A 50 8.25 -15.38 -9.44
C PRO A 50 7.67 -14.51 -8.33
N GLY A 51 6.74 -13.67 -8.65
CA GLY A 51 6.19 -12.67 -7.73
C GLY A 51 6.64 -11.25 -8.03
N LEU A 52 7.69 -11.02 -8.82
CA LEU A 52 8.01 -9.71 -9.36
C LEU A 52 7.28 -9.51 -10.69
N VAL A 53 6.17 -8.82 -10.63
CA VAL A 53 5.39 -8.39 -11.79
C VAL A 53 5.22 -6.88 -11.71
N VAL A 54 5.71 -6.19 -12.73
CA VAL A 54 5.75 -4.73 -12.78
C VAL A 54 4.64 -4.21 -13.68
N GLY A 55 3.87 -3.25 -13.18
CA GLY A 55 2.95 -2.43 -13.95
C GLY A 55 3.42 -0.99 -13.98
N VAL A 56 3.03 -0.23 -15.01
CA VAL A 56 3.43 1.16 -15.16
C VAL A 56 2.20 2.04 -15.42
N GLU A 57 2.13 3.16 -14.74
CA GLU A 57 1.19 4.24 -15.03
C GLU A 57 1.92 5.59 -15.04
N VAL A 58 1.32 6.62 -15.59
CA VAL A 58 2.02 7.88 -15.86
C VAL A 58 1.32 9.05 -15.20
N CYS A 59 1.98 9.65 -14.21
CA CYS A 59 1.65 10.95 -13.62
C CYS A 59 0.19 11.03 -13.15
N GLU A 60 -0.66 11.77 -13.90
CA GLU A 60 -2.09 11.98 -13.62
C GLU A 60 -2.89 10.69 -13.45
N ASP A 61 -2.41 9.59 -14.00
CA ASP A 61 -3.08 8.30 -13.88
C ASP A 61 -3.35 7.92 -12.42
N LEU A 62 -2.42 8.24 -11.50
CA LEU A 62 -2.60 8.03 -10.05
C LEU A 62 -3.67 8.93 -9.44
N TRP A 63 -3.85 10.16 -9.96
CA TRP A 63 -4.77 11.16 -9.40
C TRP A 63 -6.21 10.95 -9.85
N ALA A 64 -6.41 10.16 -10.90
CA ALA A 64 -7.73 9.81 -11.41
C ALA A 64 -8.53 8.98 -10.41
N SER A 65 -9.86 9.05 -10.49
CA SER A 65 -10.76 8.25 -9.63
C SER A 65 -10.58 6.73 -9.81
N THR A 66 -10.14 6.31 -11.00
CA THR A 66 -9.85 4.92 -11.35
C THR A 66 -8.48 4.86 -12.02
N PRO A 67 -7.40 4.77 -11.22
CA PRO A 67 -6.04 4.63 -11.74
C PRO A 67 -5.86 3.33 -12.54
N PRO A 68 -5.07 3.32 -13.62
CA PRO A 68 -4.70 2.10 -14.33
C PRO A 68 -4.09 1.02 -13.44
N SER A 69 -3.35 1.42 -12.41
CA SER A 69 -2.76 0.51 -11.43
C SER A 69 -3.76 -0.44 -10.75
N VAL A 70 -5.04 -0.09 -10.69
CA VAL A 70 -6.09 -0.99 -10.16
C VAL A 70 -6.18 -2.24 -11.03
N ALA A 71 -6.42 -2.06 -12.33
CA ALA A 71 -6.52 -3.18 -13.28
C ALA A 71 -5.19 -3.94 -13.41
N LEU A 72 -4.05 -3.24 -13.36
CA LEU A 72 -2.73 -3.86 -13.39
C LEU A 72 -2.48 -4.74 -12.16
N ALA A 73 -2.89 -4.29 -10.98
CA ALA A 73 -2.74 -5.07 -9.74
C ALA A 73 -3.67 -6.30 -9.73
N GLU A 74 -4.92 -6.15 -10.21
CA GLU A 74 -5.86 -7.26 -10.40
C GLU A 74 -5.33 -8.30 -11.40
N ALA A 75 -4.61 -7.85 -12.44
CA ALA A 75 -3.94 -8.71 -13.40
C ALA A 75 -2.59 -9.28 -12.91
N GLY A 76 -2.21 -9.01 -11.65
CA GLY A 76 -1.07 -9.62 -10.98
C GLY A 76 0.15 -8.72 -10.75
N ALA A 77 0.12 -7.43 -11.10
CA ALA A 77 1.23 -6.53 -10.79
C ALA A 77 1.45 -6.44 -9.27
N THR A 78 2.65 -6.74 -8.83
CA THR A 78 3.08 -6.62 -7.42
C THR A 78 3.86 -5.33 -7.17
N VAL A 79 4.38 -4.72 -8.23
CA VAL A 79 5.08 -3.44 -8.18
C VAL A 79 4.48 -2.52 -9.24
N ILE A 80 4.10 -1.32 -8.84
CA ILE A 80 3.63 -0.26 -9.73
C ILE A 80 4.69 0.84 -9.80
N LEU A 81 5.06 1.23 -11.02
CA LEU A 81 5.93 2.37 -11.28
C LEU A 81 5.10 3.52 -11.82
N ASN A 82 5.24 4.69 -11.23
CA ASN A 82 4.63 5.91 -11.72
C ASN A 82 5.70 6.95 -12.07
N LEU A 83 5.77 7.31 -13.34
CA LEU A 83 6.66 8.33 -13.84
C LEU A 83 5.89 9.65 -13.95
N SER A 84 6.29 10.62 -13.16
CA SER A 84 5.55 11.87 -12.97
C SER A 84 6.37 13.11 -13.31
N ALA A 85 5.69 14.12 -13.82
CA ALA A 85 6.10 15.51 -13.81
C ALA A 85 5.02 16.33 -13.09
N SER A 86 4.85 16.04 -11.81
CA SER A 86 3.90 16.74 -10.94
C SER A 86 4.59 17.96 -10.33
N ASP A 87 4.02 19.13 -10.59
CA ASP A 87 4.51 20.39 -10.02
C ASP A 87 4.44 20.41 -8.49
N GLU A 88 5.13 21.35 -7.89
CA GLU A 88 5.13 21.52 -6.45
C GLU A 88 4.34 22.75 -6.02
N LEU A 89 3.41 22.53 -5.13
CA LEU A 89 2.65 23.55 -4.41
C LEU A 89 2.82 23.35 -2.90
N VAL A 90 2.68 24.42 -2.13
CA VAL A 90 2.75 24.36 -0.67
C VAL A 90 1.64 23.43 -0.15
N GLY A 91 2.02 22.38 0.60
CA GLY A 91 1.10 21.37 1.12
C GLY A 91 0.84 20.16 0.20
N LYS A 92 1.16 20.23 -1.10
CA LYS A 92 0.91 19.15 -2.06
C LYS A 92 1.71 17.87 -1.76
N ALA A 93 2.88 17.99 -1.15
CA ALA A 93 3.72 16.86 -0.82
C ALA A 93 3.06 15.87 0.12
N GLU A 94 2.38 16.34 1.17
CA GLU A 94 1.68 15.48 2.10
C GLU A 94 0.49 14.78 1.44
N TYR A 95 -0.25 15.48 0.60
CA TYR A 95 -1.32 14.89 -0.19
C TYR A 95 -0.79 13.79 -1.11
N ARG A 96 0.32 14.06 -1.83
CA ARG A 96 0.98 13.09 -2.72
C ARG A 96 1.44 11.86 -1.96
N ARG A 97 2.06 12.03 -0.78
CA ARG A 97 2.48 10.92 0.08
C ARG A 97 1.29 10.04 0.48
N ARG A 98 0.21 10.64 0.95
CA ARG A 98 -1.02 9.91 1.31
C ARG A 98 -1.63 9.16 0.13
N LEU A 99 -1.62 9.77 -1.04
CA LEU A 99 -2.15 9.17 -2.26
C LEU A 99 -1.33 7.94 -2.66
N VAL A 100 0.00 8.05 -2.70
CA VAL A 100 0.93 6.95 -3.03
C VAL A 100 0.82 5.82 -2.01
N CYS A 101 0.92 6.14 -0.72
CA CYS A 101 0.81 5.14 0.35
C CYS A 101 -0.59 4.50 0.37
N GLY A 102 -1.65 5.28 0.19
CA GLY A 102 -3.02 4.78 0.13
C GLY A 102 -3.26 3.84 -1.05
N GLN A 103 -2.71 4.16 -2.24
CA GLN A 103 -2.81 3.29 -3.41
C GLN A 103 -2.00 1.99 -3.21
N SER A 104 -0.79 2.10 -2.67
CA SER A 104 0.03 0.95 -2.30
C SER A 104 -0.68 0.00 -1.32
N ALA A 105 -1.33 0.55 -0.28
CA ALA A 105 -2.10 -0.21 0.70
C ALA A 105 -3.31 -0.91 0.06
N ARG A 106 -4.11 -0.16 -0.70
CA ARG A 106 -5.32 -0.69 -1.34
C ARG A 106 -5.03 -1.82 -2.30
N LEU A 107 -3.92 -1.71 -3.04
CA LEU A 107 -3.51 -2.70 -4.04
C LEU A 107 -2.56 -3.77 -3.48
N VAL A 108 -2.18 -3.69 -2.22
CA VAL A 108 -1.19 -4.57 -1.57
C VAL A 108 0.03 -4.74 -2.48
N CYS A 109 0.66 -3.63 -2.84
CA CYS A 109 1.76 -3.59 -3.81
C CYS A 109 2.92 -2.71 -3.34
N GLY A 110 4.08 -2.90 -3.94
CA GLY A 110 5.11 -1.89 -3.98
C GLY A 110 4.69 -0.78 -4.93
N TYR A 111 4.79 0.47 -4.52
CA TYR A 111 4.50 1.63 -5.37
C TYR A 111 5.71 2.55 -5.40
N VAL A 112 6.25 2.74 -6.59
CA VAL A 112 7.43 3.60 -6.83
C VAL A 112 6.99 4.82 -7.64
N TYR A 113 7.04 5.96 -7.01
CA TYR A 113 6.70 7.25 -7.61
C TYR A 113 7.98 8.05 -7.84
N ALA A 114 8.33 8.30 -9.10
CA ALA A 114 9.47 9.09 -9.49
C ALA A 114 9.00 10.40 -10.13
N ASN A 115 9.40 11.53 -9.56
CA ASN A 115 8.96 12.85 -10.00
C ASN A 115 10.06 13.67 -10.64
N ALA A 116 9.68 14.50 -11.61
CA ALA A 116 10.54 15.50 -12.20
C ALA A 116 11.19 16.40 -11.13
N GLY A 117 12.44 16.74 -11.31
CA GLY A 117 13.24 17.51 -10.38
C GLY A 117 13.76 18.82 -10.95
N GLU A 118 14.76 19.38 -10.30
CA GLU A 118 15.33 20.70 -10.61
C GLU A 118 15.79 20.88 -12.06
N GLY A 119 16.18 19.80 -12.74
CA GLY A 119 16.61 19.86 -14.14
C GLY A 119 15.48 19.94 -15.18
N GLU A 120 14.22 19.85 -14.74
CA GLU A 120 13.08 19.88 -15.66
C GLU A 120 12.78 21.29 -16.14
N SER A 121 12.29 21.36 -17.38
CA SER A 121 11.88 22.63 -17.98
C SER A 121 10.63 23.18 -17.29
N THR A 122 10.65 24.46 -16.94
CA THR A 122 9.53 25.17 -16.33
C THR A 122 9.05 26.31 -17.20
N THR A 123 7.73 26.48 -17.27
CA THR A 123 7.11 27.76 -17.70
C THR A 123 6.41 28.37 -16.49
N ASP A 124 5.28 27.80 -16.10
CA ASP A 124 4.48 28.22 -14.95
C ASP A 124 4.62 27.27 -13.75
N LEU A 125 5.42 26.19 -13.88
CA LEU A 125 5.53 25.11 -12.92
C LEU A 125 6.91 25.05 -12.29
N VAL A 126 6.97 24.54 -11.06
CA VAL A 126 8.22 24.22 -10.35
C VAL A 126 8.21 22.77 -9.93
N PHE A 127 9.32 22.06 -10.13
CA PHE A 127 9.49 20.67 -9.80
C PHE A 127 10.53 20.49 -8.69
N ASN A 128 10.29 19.58 -7.77
CA ASN A 128 11.13 19.38 -6.59
C ASN A 128 11.74 17.99 -6.45
N GLY A 129 11.54 17.09 -7.42
CA GLY A 129 12.06 15.73 -7.37
C GLY A 129 11.49 14.93 -6.20
N HIS A 130 10.17 15.01 -5.95
CA HIS A 130 9.55 14.28 -4.85
C HIS A 130 9.38 12.81 -5.22
N ASP A 131 10.40 12.01 -4.91
CA ASP A 131 10.37 10.55 -5.07
C ASP A 131 9.80 9.89 -3.82
N ILE A 132 8.96 8.86 -4.02
CA ILE A 132 8.33 8.09 -2.94
C ILE A 132 8.37 6.60 -3.30
N VAL A 133 8.80 5.78 -2.35
CA VAL A 133 8.65 4.33 -2.42
C VAL A 133 7.77 3.88 -1.27
N ALA A 134 6.68 3.20 -1.57
CA ALA A 134 5.77 2.64 -0.59
C ALA A 134 5.60 1.13 -0.79
N GLU A 135 5.38 0.39 0.30
CA GLU A 135 5.09 -1.05 0.30
C GLU A 135 3.90 -1.33 1.20
N ASN A 136 2.80 -1.81 0.61
CA ASN A 136 1.58 -2.13 1.36
C ASN A 136 1.15 -1.02 2.34
N GLY A 137 1.22 0.23 1.88
CA GLY A 137 0.87 1.42 2.65
C GLY A 137 1.99 2.03 3.49
N ALA A 138 3.03 1.28 3.82
CA ALA A 138 4.17 1.80 4.56
C ALA A 138 5.08 2.64 3.66
N LEU A 139 5.51 3.79 4.14
CA LEU A 139 6.52 4.62 3.48
C LEU A 139 7.89 3.98 3.68
N MET A 140 8.53 3.54 2.60
CA MET A 140 9.83 2.88 2.64
C MET A 140 10.98 3.85 2.39
N ALA A 141 10.80 4.79 1.47
CA ALA A 141 11.76 5.85 1.19
C ALA A 141 11.06 7.07 0.62
N GLU A 142 11.59 8.24 0.94
CA GLU A 142 11.11 9.52 0.43
C GLU A 142 12.27 10.49 0.27
N ARG A 143 12.23 11.28 -0.80
CA ARG A 143 13.19 12.35 -1.05
C ARG A 143 12.52 13.53 -1.71
N ARG A 144 12.92 14.75 -1.30
CA ARG A 144 12.44 16.02 -1.88
C ARG A 144 13.59 17.03 -1.94
N PHE A 145 13.51 17.95 -2.88
CA PHE A 145 14.48 19.06 -3.03
C PHE A 145 15.94 18.61 -3.12
N ALA A 146 16.17 17.42 -3.66
CA ALA A 146 17.50 16.87 -3.82
C ALA A 146 17.64 16.16 -5.16
N THR A 147 18.84 16.13 -5.70
CA THR A 147 19.19 15.38 -6.92
C THR A 147 19.78 14.01 -6.56
N GLY A 148 19.74 13.05 -7.47
CA GLY A 148 20.34 11.74 -7.35
C GLY A 148 19.31 10.60 -7.31
N LEU A 149 19.72 9.42 -6.83
CA LEU A 149 18.90 8.22 -6.78
C LEU A 149 18.24 8.06 -5.40
N THR A 150 16.98 7.66 -5.40
CA THR A 150 16.29 7.14 -4.23
C THR A 150 16.29 5.62 -4.33
N VAL A 151 16.86 4.93 -3.35
CA VAL A 151 17.00 3.47 -3.33
C VAL A 151 16.22 2.91 -2.15
N SER A 152 15.49 1.83 -2.38
CA SER A 152 14.74 1.11 -1.36
C SER A 152 14.58 -0.36 -1.72
N GLU A 153 14.10 -1.17 -0.78
CA GLU A 153 13.79 -2.57 -0.99
C GLU A 153 12.28 -2.82 -0.87
N ILE A 154 11.77 -3.67 -1.76
CA ILE A 154 10.35 -4.12 -1.74
C ILE A 154 10.33 -5.63 -1.61
N ASP A 155 9.61 -6.14 -0.60
CA ASP A 155 9.42 -7.56 -0.37
C ASP A 155 8.23 -8.10 -1.19
N VAL A 156 8.50 -8.47 -2.44
CA VAL A 156 7.47 -8.99 -3.35
C VAL A 156 6.89 -10.34 -2.88
N GLN A 157 7.63 -11.14 -2.11
CA GLN A 157 7.13 -12.40 -1.58
C GLN A 157 6.10 -12.15 -0.46
N ARG A 158 6.36 -11.20 0.41
CA ARG A 158 5.41 -10.75 1.43
C ARG A 158 4.13 -10.20 0.80
N LEU A 159 4.26 -9.35 -0.22
CA LEU A 159 3.09 -8.81 -0.94
C LEU A 159 2.24 -9.92 -1.56
N ALA A 160 2.87 -10.90 -2.21
CA ALA A 160 2.18 -12.06 -2.77
C ALA A 160 1.50 -12.92 -1.68
N TYR A 161 2.15 -13.07 -0.51
CA TYR A 161 1.58 -13.78 0.62
C TYR A 161 0.36 -13.06 1.19
N GLU A 162 0.42 -11.75 1.41
CA GLU A 162 -0.71 -10.97 1.92
C GLU A 162 -1.92 -11.01 0.97
N ARG A 163 -1.70 -10.89 -0.33
CA ARG A 163 -2.76 -11.01 -1.34
C ARG A 163 -3.46 -12.37 -1.29
N ARG A 164 -2.71 -13.48 -1.14
CA ARG A 164 -3.29 -14.83 -1.05
C ARG A 164 -4.19 -15.04 0.17
N ARG A 165 -4.00 -14.26 1.23
CA ARG A 165 -4.85 -14.29 2.43
C ARG A 165 -6.16 -13.53 2.25
N MET A 166 -6.25 -12.68 1.24
CA MET A 166 -7.41 -11.82 0.98
C MET A 166 -8.30 -12.48 -0.08
N ASN A 167 -9.48 -12.95 0.32
CA ASN A 167 -10.47 -13.52 -0.62
C ASN A 167 -11.11 -12.48 -1.56
N THR A 168 -10.88 -11.20 -1.31
CA THR A 168 -11.34 -10.08 -2.13
C THR A 168 -10.31 -9.62 -3.16
N PHE A 169 -9.09 -10.14 -3.10
CA PHE A 169 -8.09 -9.97 -4.14
C PHE A 169 -8.25 -11.14 -5.13
N GLY A 170 -8.34 -10.86 -6.44
CA GLY A 170 -8.54 -11.90 -7.45
C GLY A 170 -7.54 -13.04 -7.25
N ALA A 171 -8.03 -14.28 -7.15
CA ALA A 171 -7.17 -15.43 -6.97
C ALA A 171 -6.40 -15.71 -8.27
N PRO A 172 -5.07 -15.75 -8.24
CA PRO A 172 -4.25 -16.12 -9.39
C PRO A 172 -4.26 -17.66 -9.62
N GLU A 173 -5.41 -18.30 -9.43
CA GLU A 173 -5.51 -19.78 -9.53
C GLU A 173 -5.67 -20.31 -10.95
N ARG A 174 -5.75 -19.44 -11.93
CA ARG A 174 -5.87 -19.85 -13.34
C ARG A 174 -4.68 -19.29 -14.10
N ASP A 175 -4.20 -20.09 -15.04
CA ASP A 175 -3.09 -19.76 -15.92
C ASP A 175 -2.93 -18.25 -16.10
N PRO A 176 -1.84 -17.64 -15.58
CA PRO A 176 -1.66 -16.18 -15.62
C PRO A 176 -1.73 -15.61 -17.04
N MET A 177 -1.44 -16.43 -18.05
CA MET A 177 -1.56 -16.07 -19.46
C MET A 177 -3.02 -16.02 -19.93
N ALA A 178 -3.87 -16.94 -19.46
CA ALA A 178 -5.30 -16.95 -19.80
C ALA A 178 -6.04 -15.80 -19.11
N GLU A 179 -5.69 -15.47 -17.87
CA GLU A 179 -6.31 -14.39 -17.11
C GLU A 179 -5.91 -13.01 -17.66
N ALA A 180 -4.64 -12.83 -18.00
CA ALA A 180 -4.15 -11.61 -18.67
C ALA A 180 -4.90 -11.38 -20.01
N HIS A 181 -5.19 -12.44 -20.75
CA HIS A 181 -5.96 -12.35 -21.99
C HIS A 181 -7.43 -11.97 -21.75
N CYS A 182 -8.06 -12.51 -20.69
CA CYS A 182 -9.42 -12.17 -20.32
C CYS A 182 -9.57 -10.72 -19.84
N LEU A 183 -8.51 -10.16 -19.23
CA LEU A 183 -8.48 -8.78 -18.75
C LEU A 183 -7.98 -7.80 -19.83
N GLY A 184 -7.60 -8.29 -21.01
CA GLY A 184 -7.03 -7.48 -22.09
C GLY A 184 -5.70 -6.85 -21.71
N VAL A 185 -4.86 -7.59 -20.97
CA VAL A 185 -3.53 -7.15 -20.51
C VAL A 185 -2.44 -7.82 -21.35
N CYS A 186 -1.54 -7.03 -21.89
CA CYS A 186 -0.33 -7.51 -22.56
C CYS A 186 0.73 -7.89 -21.52
N ARG A 187 1.30 -9.08 -21.61
CA ARG A 187 2.35 -9.55 -20.69
C ARG A 187 3.67 -9.74 -21.43
N VAL A 188 4.73 -9.15 -20.89
CA VAL A 188 6.11 -9.25 -21.39
C VAL A 188 6.96 -9.92 -20.33
N SER A 189 7.70 -10.96 -20.71
CA SER A 189 8.68 -11.63 -19.84
C SER A 189 10.02 -10.93 -19.85
N PHE A 190 10.69 -10.96 -18.70
CA PHE A 190 12.09 -10.57 -18.57
C PHE A 190 12.79 -11.41 -17.49
N THR A 191 14.10 -11.38 -17.48
CA THR A 191 14.92 -12.11 -16.51
C THR A 191 15.82 -11.15 -15.74
N LEU A 192 16.03 -11.43 -14.46
CA LEU A 192 17.06 -10.82 -13.62
C LEU A 192 17.97 -11.92 -13.08
N GLU A 193 19.24 -11.63 -12.95
CA GLU A 193 20.15 -12.52 -12.21
C GLU A 193 19.95 -12.26 -10.69
N PRO A 194 19.46 -13.27 -9.94
CA PRO A 194 19.35 -13.13 -8.49
C PRO A 194 20.73 -12.94 -7.88
N CYS A 195 20.90 -11.92 -7.08
CA CYS A 195 22.13 -11.68 -6.34
C CYS A 195 21.83 -11.54 -4.84
N THR A 196 22.80 -11.93 -4.03
CA THR A 196 22.72 -11.70 -2.59
C THR A 196 23.02 -10.22 -2.32
N THR A 197 22.08 -9.54 -1.69
CA THR A 197 22.25 -8.15 -1.26
C THR A 197 22.16 -8.05 0.26
N THR A 198 22.79 -7.04 0.82
CA THR A 198 22.61 -6.71 2.23
C THR A 198 21.32 -5.87 2.34
N LEU A 199 20.38 -6.31 3.17
CA LEU A 199 19.17 -5.54 3.45
C LEU A 199 19.55 -4.26 4.19
N THR A 200 19.05 -3.13 3.71
CA THR A 200 19.23 -1.82 4.32
C THR A 200 17.95 -1.32 4.98
N ARG A 201 16.81 -1.97 4.66
CA ARG A 201 15.52 -1.62 5.28
C ARG A 201 15.50 -1.98 6.76
N HIS A 202 14.88 -1.12 7.54
CA HIS A 202 14.62 -1.43 8.94
C HIS A 202 13.57 -2.55 9.05
N VAL A 203 13.84 -3.53 9.90
CA VAL A 203 12.90 -4.60 10.25
C VAL A 203 12.70 -4.54 11.76
N ASN A 204 11.49 -4.19 12.20
CA ASN A 204 11.16 -4.14 13.61
C ASN A 204 11.31 -5.55 14.24
N PRO A 205 12.22 -5.75 15.21
CA PRO A 205 12.39 -7.03 15.89
C PRO A 205 11.20 -7.39 16.80
N LEU A 206 10.35 -6.41 17.12
CA LEU A 206 9.15 -6.55 17.93
C LEU A 206 7.91 -6.19 17.12
N PRO A 207 7.47 -7.03 16.17
CA PRO A 207 6.47 -6.67 15.14
C PRO A 207 5.09 -6.32 15.70
N PHE A 208 4.83 -6.62 16.98
CA PHE A 208 3.56 -6.32 17.66
C PHE A 208 3.65 -5.12 18.61
N VAL A 209 4.82 -4.51 18.72
CA VAL A 209 5.04 -3.37 19.61
C VAL A 209 5.43 -2.16 18.76
N PRO A 210 4.66 -1.07 18.78
CA PRO A 210 5.04 0.17 18.12
C PRO A 210 6.37 0.69 18.67
N GLU A 211 7.19 1.26 17.80
CA GLU A 211 8.49 1.83 18.19
C GLU A 211 8.35 3.20 18.85
N ASP A 212 7.34 3.95 18.47
CA ASP A 212 7.02 5.23 19.11
C ASP A 212 6.28 5.03 20.43
N GLY A 213 6.76 5.67 21.49
CA GLY A 213 6.20 5.50 22.84
C GLY A 213 4.77 6.01 22.99
N THR A 214 4.39 7.06 22.25
CA THR A 214 3.01 7.60 22.25
C THR A 214 2.08 6.63 21.54
N GLU A 215 2.46 6.15 20.37
CA GLU A 215 1.72 5.14 19.62
C GLU A 215 1.58 3.84 20.43
N CYS A 216 2.64 3.42 21.15
CA CYS A 216 2.60 2.25 22.03
C CYS A 216 1.57 2.42 23.16
N SER A 217 1.50 3.60 23.78
CA SER A 217 0.49 3.88 24.82
C SER A 217 -0.93 3.84 24.28
N GLU A 218 -1.17 4.48 23.13
CA GLU A 218 -2.47 4.48 22.47
C GLU A 218 -2.91 3.06 22.09
N HIS A 219 -2.00 2.22 21.57
CA HIS A 219 -2.27 0.81 21.27
C HIS A 219 -2.62 0.00 22.51
N CYS A 220 -1.91 0.21 23.62
CA CYS A 220 -2.23 -0.47 24.88
C CYS A 220 -3.61 -0.10 25.38
N ASP A 221 -3.98 1.17 25.35
CA ASP A 221 -5.30 1.64 25.75
C ASP A 221 -6.40 1.08 24.84
N GLU A 222 -6.15 1.03 23.53
CA GLU A 222 -7.07 0.45 22.54
C GLU A 222 -7.27 -1.06 22.78
N ILE A 223 -6.20 -1.82 23.02
CA ILE A 223 -6.28 -3.26 23.31
C ILE A 223 -7.15 -3.52 24.52
N ILE A 224 -6.93 -2.79 25.62
CA ILE A 224 -7.73 -2.92 26.86
C ILE A 224 -9.19 -2.55 26.59
N LEU A 225 -9.44 -1.44 25.90
CA LEU A 225 -10.79 -0.97 25.60
C LEU A 225 -11.56 -1.95 24.72
N LEU A 226 -10.96 -2.44 23.64
CA LEU A 226 -11.58 -3.42 22.73
C LEU A 226 -11.94 -4.71 23.47
N ALA A 227 -11.03 -5.23 24.28
CA ALA A 227 -11.29 -6.43 25.07
C ALA A 227 -12.41 -6.19 26.11
N ALA A 228 -12.41 -5.02 26.78
CA ALA A 228 -13.43 -4.65 27.76
C ALA A 228 -14.81 -4.48 27.12
N LEU A 229 -14.90 -3.86 25.92
CA LEU A 229 -16.16 -3.75 25.17
C LEU A 229 -16.69 -5.12 24.75
N GLY A 230 -15.82 -6.03 24.34
CA GLY A 230 -16.17 -7.41 24.03
C GLY A 230 -16.77 -8.13 25.26
N LEU A 231 -16.11 -8.01 26.41
CA LEU A 231 -16.58 -8.60 27.66
C LEU A 231 -17.91 -7.98 28.10
N LYS A 232 -18.02 -6.63 28.09
CA LYS A 232 -19.25 -5.91 28.37
C LYS A 232 -20.41 -6.49 27.56
N LYS A 233 -20.25 -6.59 26.25
CA LYS A 233 -21.30 -7.09 25.36
C LYS A 233 -21.72 -8.51 25.68
N ARG A 234 -20.78 -9.37 26.06
CA ARG A 234 -21.06 -10.77 26.46
C ARG A 234 -21.84 -10.82 27.78
N MET A 235 -21.45 -10.04 28.77
CA MET A 235 -22.13 -9.97 30.06
C MET A 235 -23.55 -9.43 29.95
N GLU A 236 -23.75 -8.35 29.19
CA GLU A 236 -25.07 -7.80 28.89
C GLU A 236 -25.98 -8.81 28.20
N HIS A 237 -25.44 -9.50 27.19
CA HIS A 237 -26.22 -10.48 26.42
C HIS A 237 -26.60 -11.72 27.25
N SER A 238 -25.68 -12.22 28.09
CA SER A 238 -25.93 -13.40 28.92
C SER A 238 -26.70 -13.10 30.20
N GLY A 239 -26.85 -11.84 30.59
CA GLY A 239 -27.42 -11.41 31.88
C GLY A 239 -26.53 -11.78 33.06
N ALA A 240 -25.23 -11.99 32.86
CA ALA A 240 -24.27 -12.36 33.91
C ALA A 240 -24.22 -11.29 35.01
N GLN A 241 -24.37 -11.76 36.26
CA GLN A 241 -24.41 -10.86 37.42
C GLN A 241 -23.03 -10.59 38.02
N ALA A 242 -22.05 -11.42 37.73
CA ALA A 242 -20.67 -11.26 38.21
C ALA A 242 -19.68 -11.79 37.17
N ALA A 243 -18.46 -11.29 37.21
CA ALA A 243 -17.32 -11.83 36.51
C ALA A 243 -16.34 -12.47 37.50
N VAL A 244 -15.96 -13.71 37.28
CA VAL A 244 -15.00 -14.44 38.11
C VAL A 244 -13.71 -14.61 37.36
N VAL A 245 -12.58 -14.19 37.96
CA VAL A 245 -11.25 -14.25 37.34
C VAL A 245 -10.34 -15.03 38.26
N GLY A 246 -9.75 -16.15 37.77
CA GLY A 246 -8.68 -16.88 38.48
C GLY A 246 -7.36 -16.11 38.41
N LEU A 247 -6.81 -15.70 39.53
CA LEU A 247 -5.55 -14.99 39.63
C LEU A 247 -4.42 -15.96 39.99
N SER A 248 -3.58 -16.28 39.00
CA SER A 248 -2.37 -17.11 39.22
C SER A 248 -1.15 -16.29 39.63
N GLY A 249 -1.25 -14.95 39.65
CA GLY A 249 -0.11 -14.06 39.85
C GLY A 249 0.69 -13.78 38.56
N GLY A 250 0.32 -14.37 37.43
CA GLY A 250 0.93 -14.14 36.11
C GLY A 250 0.37 -12.91 35.37
N LEU A 251 1.05 -12.49 34.33
CA LEU A 251 0.65 -11.31 33.51
C LEU A 251 -0.72 -11.48 32.87
N ASP A 252 -1.03 -12.68 32.37
CA ASP A 252 -2.30 -12.95 31.66
C ASP A 252 -3.52 -12.74 32.58
N SER A 253 -3.44 -13.31 33.80
CA SER A 253 -4.52 -13.16 34.78
C SER A 253 -4.63 -11.73 35.32
N THR A 254 -3.50 -11.02 35.43
CA THR A 254 -3.48 -9.59 35.77
C THR A 254 -4.12 -8.75 34.67
N LEU A 255 -3.79 -9.00 33.41
CA LEU A 255 -4.43 -8.32 32.29
C LEU A 255 -5.94 -8.62 32.24
N ALA A 256 -6.35 -9.88 32.46
CA ALA A 256 -7.75 -10.25 32.49
C ALA A 256 -8.56 -9.49 33.56
N ILE A 257 -8.00 -9.26 34.75
CA ILE A 257 -8.69 -8.51 35.80
C ILE A 257 -8.75 -7.00 35.49
N LEU A 258 -7.72 -6.44 34.86
CA LEU A 258 -7.73 -5.07 34.39
C LEU A 258 -8.81 -4.84 33.33
N ILE A 259 -8.90 -5.70 32.32
CA ILE A 259 -9.93 -5.71 31.29
C ILE A 259 -11.32 -5.81 31.93
N THR A 260 -11.50 -6.73 32.87
CA THR A 260 -12.76 -6.89 33.61
C THR A 260 -13.15 -5.64 34.39
N SER A 261 -12.19 -5.02 35.07
CA SER A 261 -12.41 -3.75 35.77
C SER A 261 -12.87 -2.62 34.85
N VAL A 262 -12.28 -2.51 33.65
CA VAL A 262 -12.72 -1.54 32.67
C VAL A 262 -14.14 -1.85 32.15
N ALA A 263 -14.43 -3.14 31.89
CA ALA A 263 -15.76 -3.56 31.44
C ALA A 263 -16.84 -3.24 32.48
N MET A 264 -16.57 -3.49 33.80
CA MET A 264 -17.48 -3.14 34.86
C MET A 264 -17.77 -1.63 34.92
N ARG A 265 -16.75 -0.80 34.81
CA ARG A 265 -16.92 0.66 34.73
C ARG A 265 -17.77 1.09 33.56
N LEU A 266 -17.56 0.49 32.38
CA LEU A 266 -18.34 0.77 31.16
C LEU A 266 -19.81 0.34 31.25
N MET A 267 -20.17 -0.51 32.23
CA MET A 267 -21.52 -0.96 32.52
C MET A 267 -22.14 -0.24 33.75
N ASP A 268 -21.43 0.73 34.34
CA ASP A 268 -21.82 1.39 35.61
C ASP A 268 -22.08 0.39 36.76
N ARG A 269 -21.29 -0.71 36.78
CA ARG A 269 -21.40 -1.77 37.77
C ARG A 269 -20.34 -1.63 38.86
N PRO A 270 -20.70 -1.99 40.10
CA PRO A 270 -19.77 -1.89 41.22
C PRO A 270 -18.62 -2.92 41.13
N ALA A 271 -17.49 -2.58 41.70
CA ALA A 271 -16.31 -3.47 41.70
C ALA A 271 -16.58 -4.80 42.49
N SER A 272 -17.61 -4.83 43.38
CA SER A 272 -18.04 -6.05 44.03
C SER A 272 -18.59 -7.12 43.12
N ASP A 273 -18.98 -6.78 41.91
CA ASP A 273 -19.43 -7.74 40.90
C ASP A 273 -18.26 -8.44 40.17
N MET A 274 -17.02 -8.06 40.48
CA MET A 274 -15.80 -8.69 40.02
C MET A 274 -15.19 -9.50 41.16
N ILE A 275 -15.08 -10.82 40.98
CA ILE A 275 -14.58 -11.77 41.97
C ILE A 275 -13.24 -12.30 41.49
N ALA A 276 -12.18 -12.03 42.25
CA ALA A 276 -10.87 -12.58 42.01
C ALA A 276 -10.66 -13.81 42.91
N VAL A 277 -10.24 -14.92 42.33
CA VAL A 277 -9.96 -16.20 43.04
C VAL A 277 -8.48 -16.52 42.84
N THR A 278 -7.76 -16.72 43.94
CA THR A 278 -6.33 -17.08 43.97
C THR A 278 -6.15 -18.54 44.33
#